data_69e4828c8effc00effebdee9b1bc8270
#
_entry.id   69e4828c8effc00effebdee9b1bc8270
#
_cell.length_a   1.000
_cell.length_b   1.000
_cell.length_c   1.000
_cell.angle_alpha   90.00
_cell.angle_beta   90.00
_cell.angle_gamma   90.00
#
_symmetry.space_group_name_H-M   'P 1'
#
loop_
_entity.id
_entity.type
_entity.pdbx_description
1 polymer ?
#
loop_
_entity_poly.entity_id
_entity_poly.type
_entity_poly.pdbx_seq_one_letter_code
_entity_poly.pdbx_strand_id
1 'polypeptide(L)'
;GDLVALGYTGSYNRVAAFARKWRVERQREQHTTGRGIFVPLSFRPGEAFQFDWSEDYAVLGGERTKLQVAHIKLSHSRAFLVRAYLLQTHEMLFDAHWHGFRVFGGVPERGIYDNMKTAVDRVGRGKERQVNMRFLAMANHYVFEPEFCNPAAGWEKGQVEKNVQDARPRLWNPMPNFPDLASLNAWLERRCMEFWREIPHGTL
;
A
#
# COMPACT_ATOMS: atom_id res chain seq x y z
N GLY A 1 -24.70 -17.54 -2.29
CA GLY A 1 -25.24 -18.71 -1.57
C GLY A 1 -25.75 -18.35 -0.18
N ASP A 2 -25.00 -17.63 0.61
CA ASP A 2 -25.21 -17.49 2.06
C ASP A 2 -26.44 -16.67 2.46
N LEU A 3 -26.81 -15.66 1.67
CA LEU A 3 -28.00 -14.83 1.93
C LEU A 3 -29.31 -15.61 1.67
N VAL A 4 -29.30 -16.55 0.73
CA VAL A 4 -30.45 -17.42 0.46
C VAL A 4 -30.65 -18.39 1.62
N ALA A 5 -29.56 -18.91 2.21
CA ALA A 5 -29.63 -19.75 3.39
C ALA A 5 -30.17 -19.00 4.63
N LEU A 6 -30.03 -17.67 4.67
CA LEU A 6 -30.59 -16.78 5.68
C LEU A 6 -32.02 -16.30 5.36
N GLY A 7 -32.68 -16.87 4.34
CA GLY A 7 -34.07 -16.56 3.99
C GLY A 7 -34.25 -15.34 3.08
N TYR A 8 -33.17 -14.81 2.48
CA TYR A 8 -33.27 -13.68 1.56
C TYR A 8 -33.74 -14.13 0.16
N THR A 9 -34.89 -13.61 -0.29
CA THR A 9 -35.50 -13.91 -1.60
C THR A 9 -35.38 -12.79 -2.64
N GLY A 10 -34.64 -11.73 -2.31
CA GLY A 10 -34.48 -10.56 -3.19
C GLY A 10 -33.40 -10.74 -4.26
N SER A 11 -33.37 -9.82 -5.23
CA SER A 11 -32.40 -9.85 -6.31
C SER A 11 -31.00 -9.40 -5.86
N TYR A 12 -29.96 -9.89 -6.54
CA TYR A 12 -28.56 -9.47 -6.36
C TYR A 12 -28.38 -7.94 -6.44
N ASN A 13 -29.11 -7.28 -7.35
CA ASN A 13 -29.06 -5.84 -7.54
C ASN A 13 -29.49 -5.05 -6.30
N ARG A 14 -30.47 -5.57 -5.54
CA ARG A 14 -30.90 -4.97 -4.26
C ARG A 14 -29.82 -5.09 -3.19
N VAL A 15 -29.15 -6.24 -3.09
CA VAL A 15 -28.04 -6.46 -2.16
C VAL A 15 -26.86 -5.53 -2.51
N ALA A 16 -26.51 -5.45 -3.79
CA ALA A 16 -25.46 -4.57 -4.28
C ALA A 16 -25.76 -3.07 -4.06
N ALA A 17 -27.04 -2.68 -4.22
CA ALA A 17 -27.49 -1.31 -3.94
C ALA A 17 -27.44 -0.99 -2.43
N PHE A 18 -27.90 -1.93 -1.59
CA PHE A 18 -27.80 -1.81 -0.14
C PHE A 18 -26.36 -1.71 0.34
N ALA A 19 -25.47 -2.59 -0.15
CA ALA A 19 -24.06 -2.59 0.19
C ALA A 19 -23.38 -1.27 -0.20
N ARG A 20 -23.71 -0.72 -1.39
CA ARG A 20 -23.21 0.61 -1.81
C ARG A 20 -23.70 1.72 -0.89
N LYS A 21 -24.99 1.73 -0.56
CA LYS A 21 -25.59 2.74 0.34
C LYS A 21 -24.99 2.66 1.74
N TRP A 22 -24.87 1.46 2.30
CA TRP A 22 -24.28 1.21 3.62
C TRP A 22 -22.81 1.63 3.69
N ARG A 23 -22.02 1.36 2.63
CA ARG A 23 -20.62 1.83 2.54
C ARG A 23 -20.52 3.36 2.54
N VAL A 24 -21.40 4.03 1.78
CA VAL A 24 -21.45 5.51 1.73
C VAL A 24 -21.88 6.11 3.06
N GLU A 25 -22.88 5.53 3.74
CA GLU A 25 -23.35 5.98 5.05
C GLU A 25 -22.27 5.77 6.12
N ARG A 26 -21.61 4.61 6.13
CA ARG A 26 -20.52 4.33 7.08
C ARG A 26 -19.30 5.23 6.83
N GLN A 27 -18.99 5.55 5.59
CA GLN A 27 -17.98 6.55 5.26
C GLN A 27 -18.40 7.96 5.73
N ARG A 28 -19.67 8.33 5.61
CA ARG A 28 -20.18 9.62 6.12
C ARG A 28 -20.12 9.70 7.65
N GLU A 29 -20.47 8.65 8.36
CA GLU A 29 -20.34 8.58 9.82
C GLU A 29 -18.89 8.75 10.29
N GLN A 30 -17.94 8.16 9.56
CA GLN A 30 -16.50 8.35 9.80
C GLN A 30 -16.02 9.78 9.49
N HIS A 31 -16.71 10.53 8.61
CA HIS A 31 -16.34 11.88 8.20
C HIS A 31 -17.07 13.01 8.96
N THR A 32 -18.13 12.72 9.73
CA THR A 32 -18.93 13.73 10.41
C THR A 32 -18.50 14.02 11.85
N THR A 33 -17.58 13.28 12.41
CA THR A 33 -17.08 13.53 13.77
C THR A 33 -15.80 14.37 13.73
N GLY A 34 -15.93 15.68 13.78
CA GLY A 34 -14.93 16.55 14.37
C GLY A 34 -14.10 17.43 13.46
N ARG A 35 -14.42 18.70 13.46
CA ARG A 35 -13.47 19.77 13.18
C ARG A 35 -12.34 19.71 14.22
N GLY A 36 -11.12 19.43 13.79
CA GLY A 36 -9.91 19.78 14.53
C GLY A 36 -9.37 18.81 15.57
N ILE A 37 -9.88 17.59 15.69
CA ILE A 37 -9.24 16.56 16.52
C ILE A 37 -8.45 15.63 15.57
N PHE A 38 -7.14 15.58 15.75
CA PHE A 38 -6.29 14.57 15.15
C PHE A 38 -6.67 13.22 15.76
N VAL A 39 -7.56 12.48 15.09
CA VAL A 39 -7.84 11.09 15.45
C VAL A 39 -6.71 10.26 14.85
N PRO A 40 -5.84 9.62 15.65
CA PRO A 40 -4.86 8.71 15.13
C PRO A 40 -5.59 7.61 14.34
N LEU A 41 -5.24 7.40 13.07
CA LEU A 41 -5.74 6.30 12.29
C LEU A 41 -5.23 4.99 12.95
N SER A 42 -6.08 4.33 13.71
CA SER A 42 -5.79 3.02 14.27
C SER A 42 -6.28 1.95 13.29
N PHE A 43 -5.40 1.01 12.97
CA PHE A 43 -5.71 -0.12 12.10
C PHE A 43 -5.64 -1.41 12.93
N ARG A 44 -6.53 -2.35 12.64
CA ARG A 44 -6.45 -3.71 13.19
C ARG A 44 -5.29 -4.48 12.53
N PRO A 45 -4.73 -5.52 13.18
CA PRO A 45 -3.80 -6.43 12.53
C PRO A 45 -4.38 -6.98 11.22
N GLY A 46 -3.60 -6.96 10.14
CA GLY A 46 -4.03 -7.44 8.82
C GLY A 46 -5.05 -6.55 8.08
N GLU A 47 -5.45 -5.40 8.64
CA GLU A 47 -6.49 -4.57 8.01
C GLU A 47 -6.00 -3.87 6.75
N ALA A 48 -4.82 -3.22 6.79
CA ALA A 48 -4.38 -2.43 5.66
C ALA A 48 -2.85 -2.43 5.49
N PHE A 49 -2.44 -2.25 4.25
CA PHE A 49 -1.08 -1.86 3.88
C PHE A 49 -1.11 -0.58 3.05
N GLN A 50 0.03 0.09 2.99
CA GLN A 50 0.25 1.27 2.17
C GLN A 50 1.34 0.97 1.16
N PHE A 51 1.17 1.47 -0.06
CA PHE A 51 2.14 1.33 -1.14
C PHE A 51 2.51 2.71 -1.70
N ASP A 52 3.81 2.94 -1.92
CA ASP A 52 4.31 4.15 -2.57
C ASP A 52 5.57 3.86 -3.38
N TRP A 53 5.85 4.71 -4.37
CA TRP A 53 7.09 4.72 -5.14
C TRP A 53 7.96 5.90 -4.74
N SER A 54 9.27 5.67 -4.65
CA SER A 54 10.26 6.74 -4.56
C SER A 54 11.38 6.53 -5.59
N GLU A 55 12.21 7.56 -5.77
CA GLU A 55 13.41 7.49 -6.60
C GLU A 55 14.64 7.60 -5.72
N ASP A 56 15.61 6.72 -5.95
CA ASP A 56 16.90 6.74 -5.29
C ASP A 56 18.03 6.29 -6.25
N TYR A 57 19.25 6.33 -5.76
CA TYR A 57 20.43 5.94 -6.53
C TYR A 57 21.24 4.89 -5.76
N ALA A 58 21.81 3.92 -6.49
CA ALA A 58 22.80 3.00 -5.97
C ALA A 58 23.93 2.84 -6.98
N VAL A 59 25.08 2.33 -6.53
CA VAL A 59 26.13 1.88 -7.42
C VAL A 59 25.91 0.39 -7.67
N LEU A 60 25.66 0.02 -8.92
CA LEU A 60 25.49 -1.37 -9.36
C LEU A 60 26.56 -1.73 -10.37
N GLY A 61 27.37 -2.75 -10.06
CA GLY A 61 28.48 -3.14 -10.93
C GLY A 61 29.50 -2.03 -11.19
N GLY A 62 29.63 -1.07 -10.26
CA GLY A 62 30.50 0.09 -10.40
C GLY A 62 29.84 1.32 -11.05
N GLU A 63 28.61 1.22 -11.54
CA GLU A 63 27.90 2.31 -12.20
C GLU A 63 26.80 2.91 -11.30
N ARG A 64 26.74 4.25 -11.21
CA ARG A 64 25.68 4.95 -10.50
C ARG A 64 24.38 4.83 -11.28
N THR A 65 23.45 4.07 -10.74
CA THR A 65 22.18 3.71 -11.37
C THR A 65 21.01 4.38 -10.64
N LYS A 66 20.12 5.01 -11.40
CA LYS A 66 18.85 5.52 -10.89
C LYS A 66 17.87 4.37 -10.69
N LEU A 67 17.25 4.30 -9.54
CA LEU A 67 16.32 3.24 -9.16
C LEU A 67 14.93 3.80 -8.85
N GLN A 68 13.94 3.01 -9.19
CA GLN A 68 12.57 3.15 -8.72
C GLN A 68 12.39 2.23 -7.52
N VAL A 69 11.98 2.78 -6.40
CA VAL A 69 11.95 2.06 -5.13
C VAL A 69 10.52 1.91 -4.65
N ALA A 70 10.05 0.67 -4.61
CA ALA A 70 8.75 0.33 -4.05
C ALA A 70 8.82 0.25 -2.53
N HIS A 71 7.89 0.89 -1.86
CA HIS A 71 7.69 0.84 -0.41
C HIS A 71 6.34 0.22 -0.11
N ILE A 72 6.34 -0.87 0.66
CA ILE A 72 5.12 -1.51 1.17
C ILE A 72 5.19 -1.52 2.69
N LYS A 73 4.16 -1.01 3.35
CA LYS A 73 4.10 -0.90 4.81
C LYS A 73 2.79 -1.39 5.35
N LEU A 74 2.82 -2.23 6.38
CA LEU A 74 1.65 -2.60 7.16
C LEU A 74 1.22 -1.42 8.05
N SER A 75 -0.07 -1.06 7.98
CA SER A 75 -0.57 0.11 8.70
C SER A 75 -0.64 -0.09 10.21
N HIS A 76 -0.87 -1.32 10.69
CA HIS A 76 -0.93 -1.64 12.12
C HIS A 76 0.47 -1.81 12.72
N SER A 77 1.22 -2.83 12.29
CA SER A 77 2.53 -3.18 12.88
C SER A 77 3.66 -2.24 12.49
N ARG A 78 3.46 -1.43 11.43
CA ARG A 78 4.47 -0.58 10.82
C ARG A 78 5.64 -1.36 10.19
N ALA A 79 5.57 -2.67 10.12
CA ALA A 79 6.51 -3.47 9.35
C ALA A 79 6.48 -3.04 7.89
N PHE A 80 7.63 -2.92 7.27
CA PHE A 80 7.74 -2.43 5.90
C PHE A 80 8.74 -3.27 5.09
N LEU A 81 8.56 -3.27 3.78
CA LEU A 81 9.51 -3.81 2.81
C LEU A 81 9.85 -2.72 1.80
N VAL A 82 11.11 -2.64 1.45
CA VAL A 82 11.64 -1.78 0.39
C VAL A 82 12.27 -2.65 -0.67
N ARG A 83 11.93 -2.41 -1.95
CA ARG A 83 12.47 -3.16 -3.07
C ARG A 83 12.78 -2.24 -4.25
N ALA A 84 13.94 -2.41 -4.85
CA ALA A 84 14.46 -1.56 -5.91
C ALA A 84 14.22 -2.18 -7.29
N TYR A 85 13.95 -1.32 -8.28
CA TYR A 85 13.72 -1.67 -9.68
C TYR A 85 14.37 -0.63 -10.59
N LEU A 86 14.56 -0.98 -11.86
CA LEU A 86 15.05 -0.03 -12.87
C LEU A 86 13.94 0.87 -13.44
N LEU A 87 12.70 0.39 -13.43
CA LEU A 87 11.53 1.07 -14.00
C LEU A 87 10.31 0.94 -13.06
N GLN A 88 9.23 1.66 -13.38
CA GLN A 88 7.91 1.51 -12.75
C GLN A 88 6.93 0.93 -13.77
N THR A 89 6.97 -0.39 -13.97
CA THR A 89 6.00 -1.09 -14.81
C THR A 89 4.99 -1.86 -13.96
N HIS A 90 3.93 -2.39 -14.58
CA HIS A 90 2.96 -3.24 -13.89
C HIS A 90 3.62 -4.52 -13.35
N GLU A 91 4.55 -5.11 -14.11
CA GLU A 91 5.28 -6.31 -13.71
C GLU A 91 6.09 -6.05 -12.43
N MET A 92 6.75 -4.90 -12.34
CA MET A 92 7.53 -4.51 -11.16
C MET A 92 6.62 -4.19 -9.97
N LEU A 93 5.46 -3.58 -10.22
CA LEU A 93 4.43 -3.37 -9.21
C LEU A 93 3.95 -4.72 -8.65
N PHE A 94 3.65 -5.68 -9.51
CA PHE A 94 3.16 -7.02 -9.10
C PHE A 94 4.23 -7.80 -8.34
N ASP A 95 5.49 -7.76 -8.82
CA ASP A 95 6.63 -8.36 -8.13
C ASP A 95 6.83 -7.76 -6.73
N ALA A 96 6.71 -6.43 -6.59
CA ALA A 96 6.81 -5.77 -5.30
C ALA A 96 5.72 -6.26 -4.32
N HIS A 97 4.47 -6.38 -4.77
CA HIS A 97 3.38 -6.90 -3.95
C HIS A 97 3.59 -8.36 -3.56
N TRP A 98 4.02 -9.21 -4.51
CA TRP A 98 4.33 -10.61 -4.23
C TRP A 98 5.40 -10.73 -3.15
N HIS A 99 6.50 -9.99 -3.27
CA HIS A 99 7.56 -9.99 -2.25
C HIS A 99 7.07 -9.46 -0.92
N GLY A 100 6.28 -8.38 -0.90
CA GLY A 100 5.70 -7.82 0.31
C GLY A 100 4.82 -8.83 1.05
N PHE A 101 3.87 -9.42 0.35
CA PHE A 101 2.94 -10.39 0.95
C PHE A 101 3.64 -11.68 1.43
N ARG A 102 4.65 -12.13 0.68
CA ARG A 102 5.49 -13.26 1.10
C ARG A 102 6.23 -12.96 2.40
N VAL A 103 6.85 -11.79 2.49
CA VAL A 103 7.66 -11.40 3.65
C VAL A 103 6.80 -11.11 4.88
N PHE A 104 5.61 -10.54 4.68
CA PHE A 104 4.64 -10.30 5.76
C PHE A 104 3.89 -11.55 6.21
N GLY A 105 3.96 -12.64 5.43
CA GLY A 105 3.27 -13.89 5.73
C GLY A 105 1.77 -13.87 5.45
N GLY A 106 1.28 -12.91 4.67
CA GLY A 106 -0.13 -12.80 4.31
C GLY A 106 -0.47 -11.54 3.52
N VAL A 107 -1.73 -11.46 3.07
CA VAL A 107 -2.28 -10.34 2.33
C VAL A 107 -3.26 -9.58 3.22
N PRO A 108 -3.04 -8.30 3.51
CA PRO A 108 -4.02 -7.49 4.25
C PRO A 108 -5.32 -7.25 3.46
N GLU A 109 -6.40 -6.94 4.16
CA GLU A 109 -7.74 -6.75 3.58
C GLU A 109 -7.80 -5.57 2.58
N ARG A 110 -7.00 -4.51 2.81
CA ARG A 110 -7.01 -3.28 2.00
C ARG A 110 -5.61 -2.84 1.61
N GLY A 111 -5.47 -2.33 0.38
CA GLY A 111 -4.26 -1.66 -0.10
C GLY A 111 -4.51 -0.17 -0.31
N ILE A 112 -3.75 0.70 0.36
CA ILE A 112 -3.86 2.17 0.27
C ILE A 112 -2.78 2.67 -0.68
N TYR A 113 -3.20 3.38 -1.73
CA TYR A 113 -2.33 3.86 -2.81
C TYR A 113 -2.47 5.36 -3.03
N ASP A 114 -1.38 6.00 -3.44
CA ASP A 114 -1.50 7.28 -4.13
C ASP A 114 -2.00 7.07 -5.58
N ASN A 115 -2.35 8.18 -6.26
CA ASN A 115 -2.80 8.15 -7.66
C ASN A 115 -1.61 7.89 -8.63
N MET A 116 -0.96 6.74 -8.49
CA MET A 116 0.15 6.36 -9.35
C MET A 116 -0.33 5.88 -10.72
N LYS A 117 0.42 6.17 -11.78
CA LYS A 117 0.08 5.84 -13.17
C LYS A 117 -0.10 4.33 -13.44
N THR A 118 0.55 3.49 -12.67
CA THR A 118 0.44 2.02 -12.78
C THR A 118 -0.84 1.46 -12.15
N ALA A 119 -1.56 2.25 -11.36
CA ALA A 119 -2.81 1.82 -10.74
C ALA A 119 -4.03 2.57 -11.28
N VAL A 120 -3.87 3.82 -11.73
CA VAL A 120 -4.96 4.69 -12.19
C VAL A 120 -4.66 5.21 -13.59
N ASP A 121 -5.50 4.86 -14.57
CA ASP A 121 -5.39 5.34 -15.95
C ASP A 121 -5.84 6.80 -16.08
N ARG A 122 -6.89 7.18 -15.33
CA ARG A 122 -7.44 8.54 -15.33
C ARG A 122 -8.01 8.93 -13.98
N VAL A 123 -7.64 10.11 -13.52
CA VAL A 123 -8.22 10.76 -12.33
C VAL A 123 -9.32 11.71 -12.79
N GLY A 124 -10.58 11.46 -12.39
CA GLY A 124 -11.72 12.33 -12.62
C GLY A 124 -11.89 13.38 -11.54
N ARG A 125 -13.04 14.05 -11.49
CA ARG A 125 -13.40 14.98 -10.42
C ARG A 125 -13.77 14.24 -9.14
N GLY A 126 -13.23 14.68 -8.00
CA GLY A 126 -13.53 14.07 -6.68
C GLY A 126 -12.96 12.65 -6.54
N LYS A 127 -13.83 11.67 -6.29
CA LYS A 127 -13.47 10.25 -6.10
C LYS A 127 -13.53 9.41 -7.37
N GLU A 128 -13.87 9.99 -8.52
CA GLU A 128 -13.93 9.24 -9.77
C GLU A 128 -12.51 8.89 -10.23
N ARG A 129 -12.29 7.60 -10.42
CA ARG A 129 -11.02 7.01 -10.88
C ARG A 129 -11.32 5.95 -11.92
N GLN A 130 -10.61 5.99 -13.02
CA GLN A 130 -10.53 4.85 -13.93
C GLN A 130 -9.30 4.02 -13.51
N VAL A 131 -9.56 2.96 -12.76
CA VAL A 131 -8.52 2.08 -12.27
C VAL A 131 -8.05 1.18 -13.41
N ASN A 132 -6.74 0.98 -13.53
CA ASN A 132 -6.16 0.15 -14.56
C ASN A 132 -6.59 -1.31 -14.41
N MET A 133 -6.99 -1.95 -15.52
CA MET A 133 -7.53 -3.32 -15.52
C MET A 133 -6.50 -4.36 -15.04
N ARG A 134 -5.22 -4.20 -15.37
CA ARG A 134 -4.15 -5.11 -14.92
C ARG A 134 -3.94 -5.00 -13.41
N PHE A 135 -4.01 -3.77 -12.88
CA PHE A 135 -3.97 -3.53 -11.44
C PHE A 135 -5.15 -4.17 -10.72
N LEU A 136 -6.37 -4.02 -11.25
CA LEU A 136 -7.56 -4.68 -10.69
C LEU A 136 -7.46 -6.21 -10.73
N ALA A 137 -6.89 -6.76 -11.80
CA ALA A 137 -6.66 -8.21 -11.89
C ALA A 137 -5.72 -8.70 -10.78
N MET A 138 -4.66 -7.95 -10.46
CA MET A 138 -3.77 -8.24 -9.34
C MET A 138 -4.51 -8.14 -7.99
N ALA A 139 -5.26 -7.07 -7.76
CA ALA A 139 -6.02 -6.89 -6.51
C ALA A 139 -7.04 -8.02 -6.30
N ASN A 140 -7.71 -8.44 -7.37
CA ASN A 140 -8.64 -9.58 -7.34
C ASN A 140 -7.93 -10.92 -7.10
N HIS A 141 -6.74 -11.11 -7.68
CA HIS A 141 -5.94 -12.33 -7.48
C HIS A 141 -5.52 -12.51 -6.01
N TYR A 142 -5.09 -11.43 -5.37
CA TYR A 142 -4.70 -11.44 -3.95
C TYR A 142 -5.88 -11.20 -2.99
N VAL A 143 -7.06 -10.89 -3.51
CA VAL A 143 -8.30 -10.69 -2.74
C VAL A 143 -8.20 -9.54 -1.73
N PHE A 144 -7.58 -8.43 -2.11
CA PHE A 144 -7.59 -7.21 -1.30
C PHE A 144 -8.37 -6.08 -1.98
N GLU A 145 -8.90 -5.13 -1.19
CA GLU A 145 -9.63 -3.96 -1.69
C GLU A 145 -8.66 -2.78 -1.92
N PRO A 146 -8.49 -2.28 -3.16
CA PRO A 146 -7.65 -1.12 -3.41
C PRO A 146 -8.36 0.18 -3.03
N GLU A 147 -7.71 1.03 -2.25
CA GLU A 147 -8.15 2.37 -1.88
C GLU A 147 -7.16 3.41 -2.40
N PHE A 148 -7.68 4.48 -3.00
CA PHE A 148 -6.85 5.58 -3.52
C PHE A 148 -7.04 6.84 -2.69
N CYS A 149 -5.93 7.43 -2.24
CA CYS A 149 -5.94 8.69 -1.51
C CYS A 149 -6.57 9.83 -2.34
N ASN A 150 -7.31 10.71 -1.69
CA ASN A 150 -7.82 11.90 -2.34
C ASN A 150 -6.68 12.90 -2.60
N PRO A 151 -6.65 13.58 -3.77
CA PRO A 151 -5.60 14.56 -4.09
C PRO A 151 -5.46 15.71 -3.08
N ALA A 152 -6.51 15.98 -2.28
CA ALA A 152 -6.56 17.07 -1.30
C ALA A 152 -6.41 16.60 0.16
N ALA A 153 -6.25 15.31 0.42
CA ALA A 153 -6.22 14.75 1.77
C ALA A 153 -4.78 14.44 2.23
N GLY A 154 -3.95 15.46 2.39
CA GLY A 154 -2.56 15.30 2.85
C GLY A 154 -2.43 14.64 4.23
N TRP A 155 -3.49 14.62 5.05
CA TRP A 155 -3.54 13.91 6.34
C TRP A 155 -3.65 12.39 6.19
N GLU A 156 -4.27 11.88 5.11
CA GLU A 156 -4.29 10.44 4.79
C GLU A 156 -2.90 9.93 4.38
N LYS A 157 -2.06 10.81 3.83
CA LYS A 157 -0.67 10.54 3.40
C LYS A 157 0.35 10.58 4.54
N GLY A 158 0.09 11.30 5.62
CA GLY A 158 1.09 11.63 6.64
C GLY A 158 1.83 10.44 7.25
N GLN A 159 1.27 9.23 7.20
CA GLN A 159 1.94 8.02 7.67
C GLN A 159 2.85 7.37 6.62
N VAL A 160 2.50 7.46 5.32
CA VAL A 160 3.31 6.89 4.22
C VAL A 160 4.55 7.73 3.99
N GLU A 161 4.38 9.05 3.85
CA GLU A 161 5.48 10.00 3.61
C GLU A 161 6.51 9.95 4.74
N LYS A 162 6.07 9.85 5.99
CA LYS A 162 6.96 9.74 7.14
C LYS A 162 7.81 8.46 7.08
N ASN A 163 7.28 7.36 6.58
CA ASN A 163 8.02 6.09 6.49
C ASN A 163 9.09 6.10 5.42
N VAL A 164 8.77 6.65 4.23
CA VAL A 164 9.75 6.84 3.15
C VAL A 164 10.88 7.74 3.66
N GLN A 165 10.54 8.82 4.38
CA GLN A 165 11.51 9.73 4.98
C GLN A 165 12.36 9.09 6.09
N ASP A 166 11.79 8.20 6.90
CA ASP A 166 12.50 7.52 8.00
C ASP A 166 13.37 6.36 7.50
N ALA A 167 12.92 5.60 6.51
CA ALA A 167 13.65 4.45 5.96
C ALA A 167 14.80 4.89 5.02
N ARG A 168 14.61 5.98 4.27
CA ARG A 168 15.57 6.45 3.29
C ARG A 168 16.96 6.78 3.88
N PRO A 169 17.11 7.56 4.96
CA PRO A 169 18.42 7.81 5.56
C PRO A 169 19.11 6.55 6.07
N ARG A 170 18.34 5.56 6.51
CA ARG A 170 18.88 4.31 7.07
C ARG A 170 19.32 3.31 6.00
N LEU A 171 18.70 3.35 4.81
CA LEU A 171 18.98 2.42 3.71
C LEU A 171 19.86 3.04 2.64
N TRP A 172 19.85 4.37 2.46
CA TRP A 172 20.56 5.08 1.40
C TRP A 172 21.67 6.01 1.89
N ASN A 173 22.02 5.97 3.16
CA ASN A 173 23.17 6.72 3.70
C ASN A 173 24.08 5.79 4.53
N PRO A 174 25.26 5.42 4.00
CA PRO A 174 25.84 5.82 2.70
C PRO A 174 25.10 5.19 1.51
N MET A 175 25.32 5.75 0.30
CA MET A 175 24.73 5.21 -0.94
C MET A 175 25.11 3.73 -1.11
N PRO A 176 24.12 2.82 -1.33
CA PRO A 176 24.38 1.41 -1.49
C PRO A 176 25.28 1.12 -2.69
N ASN A 177 26.22 0.17 -2.54
CA ASN A 177 27.12 -0.28 -3.59
C ASN A 177 27.11 -1.81 -3.63
N PHE A 178 26.58 -2.38 -4.72
CA PHE A 178 26.40 -3.81 -4.91
C PHE A 178 26.81 -4.25 -6.31
N PRO A 179 27.15 -5.54 -6.51
CA PRO A 179 27.47 -6.06 -7.84
C PRO A 179 26.31 -5.93 -8.83
N ASP A 180 25.07 -6.13 -8.34
CA ASP A 180 23.86 -6.16 -9.15
C ASP A 180 22.61 -5.81 -8.34
N LEU A 181 21.49 -5.66 -9.04
CA LEU A 181 20.18 -5.34 -8.45
C LEU A 181 19.64 -6.45 -7.53
N ALA A 182 19.94 -7.72 -7.84
CA ALA A 182 19.48 -8.85 -7.03
C ALA A 182 20.15 -8.84 -5.65
N SER A 183 21.46 -8.60 -5.62
CA SER A 183 22.25 -8.47 -4.39
C SER A 183 21.78 -7.28 -3.54
N LEU A 184 21.48 -6.14 -4.17
CA LEU A 184 20.91 -4.98 -3.51
C LEU A 184 19.55 -5.34 -2.88
N ASN A 185 18.64 -5.98 -3.63
CA ASN A 185 17.32 -6.35 -3.14
C ASN A 185 17.37 -7.37 -2.00
N ALA A 186 18.28 -8.34 -2.06
CA ALA A 186 18.50 -9.29 -0.98
C ALA A 186 18.99 -8.59 0.32
N TRP A 187 19.84 -7.58 0.18
CA TRP A 187 20.29 -6.76 1.30
C TRP A 187 19.16 -5.88 1.85
N LEU A 188 18.38 -5.21 0.98
CA LEU A 188 17.22 -4.39 1.38
C LEU A 188 16.21 -5.20 2.19
N GLU A 189 15.85 -6.42 1.73
CA GLU A 189 14.92 -7.30 2.42
C GLU A 189 15.42 -7.63 3.84
N ARG A 190 16.69 -8.05 3.99
CA ARG A 190 17.27 -8.33 5.31
C ARG A 190 17.25 -7.10 6.22
N ARG A 191 17.66 -5.93 5.71
CA ARG A 191 17.68 -4.69 6.49
C ARG A 191 16.28 -4.26 6.95
N CYS A 192 15.27 -4.40 6.08
CA CYS A 192 13.88 -4.13 6.49
C CYS A 192 13.45 -5.04 7.63
N MET A 193 13.73 -6.35 7.56
CA MET A 193 13.39 -7.30 8.62
C MET A 193 14.16 -7.04 9.92
N GLU A 194 15.41 -6.59 9.86
CA GLU A 194 16.16 -6.15 11.04
C GLU A 194 15.51 -4.94 11.70
N PHE A 195 15.09 -3.94 10.92
CA PHE A 195 14.40 -2.75 11.43
C PHE A 195 13.05 -3.06 12.08
N TRP A 196 12.35 -4.12 11.66
CA TRP A 196 11.09 -4.52 12.35
C TRP A 196 11.32 -4.83 13.82
N ARG A 197 12.47 -5.43 14.15
CA ARG A 197 12.82 -5.77 15.54
C ARG A 197 13.10 -4.56 16.41
N GLU A 198 13.43 -3.43 15.79
CA GLU A 198 13.68 -2.15 16.45
C GLU A 198 12.39 -1.34 16.69
N ILE A 199 11.29 -1.68 15.99
CA ILE A 199 10.02 -0.96 16.15
C ILE A 199 9.42 -1.36 17.50
N PRO A 200 9.26 -0.43 18.45
CA PRO A 200 8.57 -0.72 19.70
C PRO A 200 7.11 -1.02 19.36
N HIS A 201 6.71 -2.27 19.49
CA HIS A 201 5.31 -2.64 19.47
C HIS A 201 4.69 -2.05 20.73
N GLY A 202 3.86 -1.04 20.58
CA GLY A 202 3.00 -0.61 21.66
C GLY A 202 2.26 -1.84 22.15
N THR A 203 2.27 -2.05 23.45
CA THR A 203 1.60 -3.15 24.14
C THR A 203 0.25 -3.46 23.48
N LEU A 204 0.15 -4.69 23.04
CA LEU A 204 -1.11 -5.32 22.65
C LEU A 204 -2.16 -5.17 23.74
#